data_6ac8938c5eada815dc3adf6f65e24fc5
#
_entry.id   6ac8938c5eada815dc3adf6f65e24fc5
#
_cell.length_a   1.000
_cell.length_b   1.000
_cell.length_c   1.000
_cell.angle_alpha   90.00
_cell.angle_beta   90.00
_cell.angle_gamma   90.00
#
_symmetry.space_group_name_H-M   'P 1'
#
loop_
_entity.id
_entity.type
_entity.pdbx_description
1 polymer ?
#
loop_
_entity_poly.entity_id
_entity_poly.type
_entity_poly.pdbx_seq_one_letter_code
_entity_poly.pdbx_strand_id
1 'polypeptide(L)'
;MVTTNQAKDLIEAHIETTNIIEVPLMDALGGYLAEHVFSPINIPSFSNSAMDGYAFRYIDTLTTDTFKIVGEIAAGKNSSVNIDFGEAVRIFTGAKIPAGVDTVVMQEVVTREGDHIRFDKNHLKKGQNIRLEGEQTKTGDLVLHEHTYLNAATIGFLSSMGIDRVKIFAKPTIGLLYTGDELVEIGEPLSEGKIYNSNTYFLQAALAEIGLQFQFIKHIPDNQSDTQKAIAEALEQVDILLLTGGISVGDYDFVLSSLQNIGVDELFYKVQQKPGKPLYFGKYGTKSVFALPGNPASVFTCYHLYVKPFLLSCYGRNNFRKEMDYATITHDYPRAKAELTQYLKAYVDKAKVMVLHSQESHKLDTLPLTNCIIEFPAGKASFTQDEKVKIWRI
;
A
#
# COMPACT_ATOMS: atom_id res chain seq x y z
N MET A 1 -6.23 -23.15 -21.79
CA MET A 1 -4.93 -22.66 -21.32
C MET A 1 -4.65 -21.30 -21.96
N VAL A 2 -4.38 -20.27 -21.16
CA VAL A 2 -4.13 -18.88 -21.60
C VAL A 2 -2.65 -18.49 -21.40
N THR A 3 -2.19 -17.44 -22.06
CA THR A 3 -0.86 -16.87 -21.78
C THR A 3 -0.87 -16.12 -20.45
N THR A 4 0.30 -15.83 -19.90
CA THR A 4 0.44 -15.08 -18.64
C THR A 4 -0.15 -13.67 -18.72
N ASN A 5 -0.07 -13.00 -19.87
CA ASN A 5 -0.68 -11.69 -20.08
C ASN A 5 -2.19 -11.80 -20.18
N GLN A 6 -2.73 -12.76 -20.97
CA GLN A 6 -4.17 -12.99 -21.03
C GLN A 6 -4.78 -13.31 -19.66
N ALA A 7 -4.09 -14.11 -18.83
CA ALA A 7 -4.54 -14.37 -17.46
C ALA A 7 -4.64 -13.10 -16.62
N LYS A 8 -3.61 -12.22 -16.68
CA LYS A 8 -3.60 -10.94 -15.99
C LYS A 8 -4.68 -9.99 -16.51
N ASP A 9 -4.85 -9.92 -17.83
CA ASP A 9 -5.87 -9.08 -18.47
C ASP A 9 -7.29 -9.53 -18.08
N LEU A 10 -7.55 -10.85 -18.05
CA LEU A 10 -8.84 -11.41 -17.62
C LEU A 10 -9.11 -11.12 -16.13
N ILE A 11 -8.11 -11.28 -15.26
CA ILE A 11 -8.25 -10.96 -13.84
C ILE A 11 -8.53 -9.47 -13.67
N GLU A 12 -7.76 -8.60 -14.31
CA GLU A 12 -7.88 -7.15 -14.23
C GLU A 12 -9.25 -6.65 -14.72
N ALA A 13 -9.78 -7.24 -15.79
CA ALA A 13 -11.09 -6.91 -16.35
C ALA A 13 -12.28 -7.32 -15.45
N HIS A 14 -12.06 -8.21 -14.47
CA HIS A 14 -13.09 -8.69 -13.54
C HIS A 14 -12.85 -8.23 -12.10
N ILE A 15 -12.05 -7.17 -11.90
CA ILE A 15 -11.92 -6.51 -10.61
C ILE A 15 -13.21 -5.73 -10.33
N GLU A 16 -13.83 -6.04 -9.23
CA GLU A 16 -14.92 -5.26 -8.66
C GLU A 16 -14.45 -4.68 -7.32
N THR A 17 -14.55 -3.37 -7.18
CA THR A 17 -14.22 -2.72 -5.90
C THR A 17 -15.29 -3.05 -4.87
N THR A 18 -14.84 -3.23 -3.64
CA THR A 18 -15.73 -3.45 -2.49
C THR A 18 -16.57 -2.23 -2.17
N ASN A 19 -17.57 -2.39 -1.31
CA ASN A 19 -18.42 -1.30 -0.84
C ASN A 19 -17.60 -0.19 -0.18
N ILE A 20 -18.09 1.04 -0.30
CA ILE A 20 -17.53 2.20 0.38
C ILE A 20 -18.10 2.28 1.80
N ILE A 21 -17.21 2.48 2.77
CA ILE A 21 -17.58 2.67 4.18
C ILE A 21 -16.91 3.93 4.73
N GLU A 22 -17.58 4.60 5.66
CA GLU A 22 -17.01 5.71 6.40
C GLU A 22 -16.51 5.24 7.76
N VAL A 23 -15.24 5.49 8.05
CA VAL A 23 -14.59 5.02 9.28
C VAL A 23 -13.86 6.16 9.99
N PRO A 24 -13.60 6.05 11.31
CA PRO A 24 -12.67 6.93 12.00
C PRO A 24 -11.30 6.92 11.31
N LEU A 25 -10.62 8.08 11.29
CA LEU A 25 -9.35 8.24 10.56
C LEU A 25 -8.30 7.19 10.93
N MET A 26 -8.19 6.82 12.21
CA MET A 26 -7.22 5.82 12.64
C MET A 26 -7.56 4.40 12.16
N ASP A 27 -8.83 4.08 11.99
CA ASP A 27 -9.28 2.76 11.51
C ASP A 27 -9.08 2.63 9.99
N ALA A 28 -8.80 3.75 9.31
CA ALA A 28 -8.52 3.80 7.88
C ALA A 28 -7.07 3.42 7.52
N LEU A 29 -6.18 3.29 8.52
CA LEU A 29 -4.77 2.95 8.29
C LEU A 29 -4.64 1.64 7.49
N GLY A 30 -3.82 1.67 6.42
CA GLY A 30 -3.62 0.53 5.52
C GLY A 30 -4.73 0.35 4.48
N GLY A 31 -5.73 1.22 4.45
CA GLY A 31 -6.79 1.27 3.44
C GLY A 31 -6.49 2.20 2.27
N TYR A 32 -7.46 2.34 1.39
CA TYR A 32 -7.42 3.25 0.24
C TYR A 32 -8.63 4.19 0.28
N LEU A 33 -8.40 5.50 0.05
CA LEU A 33 -9.49 6.48 -0.07
C LEU A 33 -10.45 6.11 -1.18
N ALA A 34 -11.74 6.17 -0.90
CA ALA A 34 -12.81 5.91 -1.87
C ALA A 34 -13.40 7.19 -2.49
N GLU A 35 -12.88 8.36 -2.11
CA GLU A 35 -13.24 9.65 -2.69
C GLU A 35 -12.07 10.64 -2.57
N HIS A 36 -12.12 11.70 -3.36
CA HIS A 36 -11.20 12.83 -3.21
C HIS A 36 -11.40 13.53 -1.86
N VAL A 37 -10.31 13.94 -1.23
CA VAL A 37 -10.35 14.72 0.02
C VAL A 37 -9.98 16.17 -0.27
N PHE A 38 -10.82 17.07 0.19
CA PHE A 38 -10.62 18.52 0.09
C PHE A 38 -10.35 19.10 1.47
N SER A 39 -9.49 20.13 1.54
CA SER A 39 -9.17 20.77 2.81
C SER A 39 -10.39 21.50 3.39
N PRO A 40 -10.81 21.19 4.63
CA PRO A 40 -11.90 21.91 5.29
C PRO A 40 -11.47 23.28 5.83
N ILE A 41 -10.16 23.54 5.93
CA ILE A 41 -9.59 24.75 6.54
C ILE A 41 -8.39 25.26 5.73
N ASN A 42 -8.00 26.50 5.98
CA ASN A 42 -6.69 27.01 5.56
C ASN A 42 -5.57 26.40 6.40
N ILE A 43 -4.42 26.14 5.81
CA ILE A 43 -3.19 25.72 6.52
C ILE A 43 -2.04 26.65 6.14
N PRO A 44 -1.45 27.36 7.10
CA PRO A 44 -1.92 27.57 8.48
C PRO A 44 -3.31 28.22 8.53
N SER A 45 -4.07 27.98 9.59
CA SER A 45 -5.42 28.54 9.77
C SER A 45 -5.44 30.03 10.12
N PHE A 46 -4.30 30.63 10.32
CA PHE A 46 -4.05 32.07 10.53
C PHE A 46 -2.57 32.38 10.26
N SER A 47 -2.26 33.61 9.88
CA SER A 47 -0.87 34.06 9.73
C SER A 47 -0.15 34.00 11.07
N ASN A 48 1.02 33.33 11.11
CA ASN A 48 1.75 33.08 12.33
C ASN A 48 3.26 33.33 12.18
N SER A 49 3.95 33.51 13.31
CA SER A 49 5.39 33.68 13.32
C SER A 49 6.11 32.37 12.96
N ALA A 50 7.06 32.44 12.05
CA ALA A 50 7.94 31.33 11.71
C ALA A 50 9.11 31.17 12.71
N MET A 51 9.39 32.20 13.53
CA MET A 51 10.54 32.28 14.43
C MET A 51 10.16 32.88 15.77
N ASP A 52 10.96 32.60 16.78
CA ASP A 52 10.95 33.35 18.04
C ASP A 52 11.63 34.70 17.81
N GLY A 53 10.93 35.78 18.15
CA GLY A 53 11.45 37.11 17.83
C GLY A 53 10.57 38.23 18.27
N TYR A 54 10.58 39.29 17.50
CA TYR A 54 9.78 40.50 17.72
C TYR A 54 9.05 40.88 16.48
N ALA A 55 7.74 41.08 16.61
CA ALA A 55 6.85 41.43 15.52
C ALA A 55 6.50 42.92 15.54
N PHE A 56 6.54 43.59 14.41
CA PHE A 56 6.32 45.03 14.23
C PHE A 56 5.88 45.37 12.82
N ARG A 57 5.57 46.65 12.57
CA ARG A 57 5.23 47.12 11.23
C ARG A 57 6.51 47.47 10.47
N TYR A 58 6.75 46.84 9.34
CA TYR A 58 7.93 47.07 8.49
C TYR A 58 8.13 48.56 8.14
N ILE A 59 7.04 49.29 7.88
CA ILE A 59 7.07 50.68 7.50
C ILE A 59 7.78 51.56 8.55
N ASP A 60 7.74 51.22 9.83
CA ASP A 60 8.35 51.97 10.90
C ASP A 60 9.86 51.93 10.83
N THR A 61 10.46 50.91 10.22
CA THR A 61 11.92 50.78 10.00
C THR A 61 12.50 51.88 9.10
N LEU A 62 11.64 52.54 8.30
CA LEU A 62 12.08 53.69 7.48
C LEU A 62 12.43 54.90 8.34
N THR A 63 11.88 55.00 9.54
CA THR A 63 12.02 56.17 10.42
C THR A 63 12.81 55.88 11.68
N THR A 64 12.74 54.65 12.24
CA THR A 64 13.44 54.26 13.46
C THR A 64 14.17 52.91 13.28
N ASP A 65 15.22 52.69 14.08
CA ASP A 65 15.91 51.43 14.28
C ASP A 65 15.72 50.83 15.68
N THR A 66 14.95 51.55 16.50
CA THR A 66 14.68 51.20 17.90
C THR A 66 13.18 51.07 18.10
N PHE A 67 12.74 49.94 18.68
CA PHE A 67 11.34 49.65 18.94
C PHE A 67 11.10 49.34 20.41
N LYS A 68 10.02 49.87 20.98
CA LYS A 68 9.60 49.61 22.36
C LYS A 68 8.79 48.31 22.42
N ILE A 69 9.12 47.41 23.34
CA ILE A 69 8.38 46.18 23.61
C ILE A 69 7.14 46.51 24.43
N VAL A 70 5.92 46.27 23.83
CA VAL A 70 4.64 46.59 24.48
C VAL A 70 3.88 45.35 24.97
N GLY A 71 4.44 44.16 24.77
CA GLY A 71 3.81 42.92 25.21
C GLY A 71 4.49 41.67 24.69
N GLU A 72 3.83 40.53 24.95
CA GLU A 72 4.29 39.21 24.55
C GLU A 72 3.12 38.37 24.05
N ILE A 73 3.32 37.59 22.97
CA ILE A 73 2.32 36.70 22.39
C ILE A 73 2.89 35.29 22.23
N ALA A 74 2.43 34.39 23.07
CA ALA A 74 2.75 32.96 22.96
C ALA A 74 1.81 32.24 22.02
N ALA A 75 2.28 31.10 21.43
CA ALA A 75 1.46 30.23 20.65
C ALA A 75 0.22 29.73 21.44
N GLY A 76 -0.91 29.63 20.75
CA GLY A 76 -2.18 29.19 21.36
C GLY A 76 -2.89 30.24 22.23
N LYS A 77 -2.33 31.46 22.36
CA LYS A 77 -3.00 32.55 23.05
C LYS A 77 -3.49 33.62 22.10
N ASN A 78 -4.72 34.08 22.31
CA ASN A 78 -5.23 35.26 21.63
C ASN A 78 -4.66 36.51 22.27
N SER A 79 -4.14 37.41 21.46
CA SER A 79 -3.65 38.71 21.91
C SER A 79 -4.48 39.83 21.31
N SER A 80 -4.88 40.78 22.16
CA SER A 80 -5.51 42.05 21.78
C SER A 80 -4.52 43.22 21.85
N VAL A 81 -3.20 42.94 21.76
CA VAL A 81 -2.18 43.99 21.79
C VAL A 81 -2.28 44.83 20.52
N ASN A 82 -2.57 46.09 20.66
CA ASN A 82 -2.43 47.08 19.58
C ASN A 82 -0.97 47.52 19.55
N ILE A 83 -0.42 47.63 18.35
CA ILE A 83 0.97 48.01 18.11
C ILE A 83 0.97 49.31 17.35
N ASP A 84 1.42 50.39 18.03
CA ASP A 84 1.54 51.72 17.49
C ASP A 84 2.90 51.94 16.77
N PHE A 85 3.12 53.15 16.27
CA PHE A 85 4.37 53.51 15.63
C PHE A 85 5.59 53.36 16.58
N GLY A 86 6.63 52.67 16.10
CA GLY A 86 7.85 52.42 16.88
C GLY A 86 7.71 51.39 18.00
N GLU A 87 6.64 50.63 18.00
CA GLU A 87 6.39 49.53 18.96
C GLU A 87 6.60 48.15 18.31
N ALA A 88 6.98 47.21 19.16
CA ALA A 88 7.11 45.80 18.81
C ALA A 88 6.52 44.92 19.92
N VAL A 89 6.09 43.71 19.53
CA VAL A 89 5.65 42.69 20.49
C VAL A 89 6.59 41.50 20.46
N ARG A 90 6.97 41.00 21.62
CA ARG A 90 7.66 39.71 21.70
C ARG A 90 6.73 38.60 21.18
N ILE A 91 7.21 37.80 20.23
CA ILE A 91 6.40 36.74 19.61
C ILE A 91 7.17 35.43 19.55
N PHE A 92 6.46 34.32 19.68
CA PHE A 92 7.02 32.98 19.59
C PHE A 92 6.55 32.26 18.34
N THR A 93 7.32 31.28 17.90
CA THR A 93 7.01 30.44 16.73
C THR A 93 5.60 29.84 16.85
N GLY A 94 4.81 29.95 15.79
CA GLY A 94 3.43 29.51 15.75
C GLY A 94 2.40 30.46 16.37
N ALA A 95 2.83 31.55 17.04
CA ALA A 95 1.91 32.53 17.57
C ALA A 95 1.29 33.38 16.46
N LYS A 96 0.01 33.71 16.62
CA LYS A 96 -0.77 34.52 15.65
C LYS A 96 -0.18 35.92 15.52
N ILE A 97 0.02 36.38 14.29
CA ILE A 97 0.47 37.73 14.00
C ILE A 97 -0.66 38.72 14.33
N PRO A 98 -0.37 39.79 15.15
CA PRO A 98 -1.36 40.83 15.45
C PRO A 98 -1.78 41.61 14.21
N ALA A 99 -2.97 42.21 14.26
CA ALA A 99 -3.46 43.07 13.18
C ALA A 99 -2.51 44.28 12.98
N GLY A 100 -2.24 44.62 11.72
CA GLY A 100 -1.39 45.72 11.34
C GLY A 100 0.12 45.44 11.40
N VAL A 101 0.56 44.32 11.93
CA VAL A 101 1.95 43.86 11.95
C VAL A 101 2.22 42.98 10.71
N ASP A 102 3.37 43.17 10.11
CA ASP A 102 3.71 42.49 8.84
C ASP A 102 5.14 41.98 8.75
N THR A 103 5.92 42.02 9.85
CA THR A 103 7.32 41.56 9.82
C THR A 103 7.74 41.07 11.20
N VAL A 104 8.53 40.01 11.24
CA VAL A 104 9.15 39.44 12.44
C VAL A 104 10.67 39.42 12.28
N VAL A 105 11.39 40.02 13.23
CA VAL A 105 12.85 39.87 13.36
C VAL A 105 13.16 38.78 14.37
N MET A 106 14.10 37.90 14.05
CA MET A 106 14.55 36.82 14.96
C MET A 106 15.25 37.40 16.20
N GLN A 107 15.02 36.79 17.35
CA GLN A 107 15.63 37.24 18.62
C GLN A 107 17.17 37.21 18.58
N GLU A 108 17.77 36.30 17.80
CA GLU A 108 19.23 36.10 17.72
C GLU A 108 19.97 37.26 17.09
N VAL A 109 19.28 38.09 16.31
CA VAL A 109 19.88 39.27 15.63
C VAL A 109 19.45 40.58 16.23
N VAL A 110 18.81 40.53 17.41
CA VAL A 110 18.29 41.69 18.13
C VAL A 110 19.14 41.98 19.37
N THR A 111 19.52 43.24 19.56
CA THR A 111 20.03 43.71 20.82
C THR A 111 18.87 44.27 21.65
N ARG A 112 18.68 43.76 22.85
CA ARG A 112 17.65 44.23 23.79
C ARG A 112 18.26 45.03 24.93
N GLU A 113 17.73 46.22 25.18
CA GLU A 113 18.11 47.10 26.25
C GLU A 113 16.83 47.49 27.03
N GLY A 114 16.60 46.81 28.15
CA GLY A 114 15.38 47.01 28.95
C GLY A 114 14.10 46.58 28.20
N ASP A 115 13.24 47.56 27.97
CA ASP A 115 11.99 47.42 27.19
C ASP A 115 12.14 47.86 25.72
N HIS A 116 13.36 48.09 25.23
CA HIS A 116 13.63 48.45 23.86
C HIS A 116 14.45 47.38 23.15
N ILE A 117 14.25 47.27 21.82
CA ILE A 117 15.03 46.44 20.93
C ILE A 117 15.64 47.28 19.81
N ARG A 118 16.83 46.85 19.37
CA ARG A 118 17.52 47.38 18.20
C ARG A 118 18.06 46.25 17.33
N PHE A 119 18.03 46.40 16.01
CA PHE A 119 18.56 45.44 15.06
C PHE A 119 19.04 46.13 13.78
N ASP A 120 19.87 45.44 13.01
CA ASP A 120 20.28 45.90 11.68
C ASP A 120 19.15 45.67 10.65
N LYS A 121 18.61 46.75 10.14
CA LYS A 121 17.50 46.75 9.17
C LYS A 121 17.92 46.54 7.73
N ASN A 122 19.23 46.55 7.39
CA ASN A 122 19.71 46.53 6.02
C ASN A 122 19.38 45.23 5.27
N HIS A 123 19.18 44.13 5.98
CA HIS A 123 18.84 42.82 5.43
C HIS A 123 17.41 42.40 5.69
N LEU A 124 16.62 43.27 6.34
CA LEU A 124 15.22 42.97 6.65
C LEU A 124 14.30 43.20 5.46
N LYS A 125 13.33 42.31 5.27
CA LYS A 125 12.32 42.42 4.21
C LYS A 125 10.93 42.43 4.81
N LYS A 126 10.02 43.19 4.20
CA LYS A 126 8.59 43.13 4.52
C LYS A 126 8.07 41.71 4.36
N GLY A 127 7.30 41.22 5.33
CA GLY A 127 6.77 39.86 5.35
C GLY A 127 7.74 38.80 5.89
N GLN A 128 8.96 39.19 6.24
CA GLN A 128 9.98 38.25 6.71
C GLN A 128 9.53 37.51 7.96
N ASN A 129 9.79 36.18 8.00
CA ASN A 129 9.49 35.28 9.12
C ASN A 129 7.98 35.22 9.51
N ILE A 130 7.10 35.48 8.56
CA ILE A 130 5.65 35.25 8.71
C ILE A 130 5.23 34.15 7.75
N ARG A 131 4.54 33.12 8.28
CA ARG A 131 3.79 32.16 7.49
C ARG A 131 2.39 32.71 7.29
N LEU A 132 2.00 32.89 6.06
CA LEU A 132 0.68 33.45 5.74
C LEU A 132 -0.42 32.41 5.91
N GLU A 133 -1.60 32.86 6.31
CA GLU A 133 -2.80 32.02 6.31
C GLU A 133 -3.02 31.38 4.94
N GLY A 134 -3.19 30.04 4.93
CA GLY A 134 -3.46 29.29 3.69
C GLY A 134 -2.28 29.19 2.72
N GLU A 135 -1.05 29.51 3.12
CA GLU A 135 0.11 29.46 2.22
C GLU A 135 0.46 28.02 1.79
N GLN A 136 0.15 27.02 2.63
CA GLN A 136 0.33 25.61 2.29
C GLN A 136 -0.88 25.05 1.57
N THR A 137 -2.09 25.30 2.10
CA THR A 137 -3.35 24.74 1.59
C THR A 137 -4.51 25.68 1.95
N LYS A 138 -5.40 25.94 1.00
CA LYS A 138 -6.60 26.74 1.23
C LYS A 138 -7.82 25.85 1.41
N THR A 139 -8.81 26.35 2.12
CA THR A 139 -10.12 25.71 2.21
C THR A 139 -10.67 25.43 0.81
N GLY A 140 -11.07 24.16 0.57
CA GLY A 140 -11.58 23.69 -0.72
C GLY A 140 -10.51 23.18 -1.70
N ASP A 141 -9.23 23.32 -1.39
CA ASP A 141 -8.16 22.72 -2.22
C ASP A 141 -8.24 21.19 -2.17
N LEU A 142 -8.06 20.53 -3.30
CA LEU A 142 -7.89 19.08 -3.37
C LEU A 142 -6.54 18.70 -2.74
N VAL A 143 -6.58 17.93 -1.66
CA VAL A 143 -5.37 17.56 -0.90
C VAL A 143 -4.94 16.13 -1.10
N LEU A 144 -5.89 15.21 -1.33
CA LEU A 144 -5.63 13.81 -1.66
C LEU A 144 -6.62 13.32 -2.70
N HIS A 145 -6.12 12.52 -3.63
CA HIS A 145 -6.96 11.85 -4.62
C HIS A 145 -7.60 10.58 -4.05
N GLU A 146 -8.73 10.18 -4.60
CA GLU A 146 -9.27 8.83 -4.44
C GLU A 146 -8.19 7.79 -4.77
N HIS A 147 -8.30 6.59 -4.24
CA HIS A 147 -7.30 5.52 -4.34
C HIS A 147 -5.94 5.81 -3.69
N THR A 148 -5.80 6.93 -2.95
CA THR A 148 -4.59 7.18 -2.16
C THR A 148 -4.50 6.18 -1.01
N TYR A 149 -3.34 5.52 -0.88
CA TYR A 149 -3.05 4.61 0.23
C TYR A 149 -2.85 5.39 1.54
N LEU A 150 -3.54 4.96 2.58
CA LEU A 150 -3.54 5.60 3.89
C LEU A 150 -2.44 5.01 4.79
N ASN A 151 -1.25 5.57 4.69
CA ASN A 151 -0.13 5.26 5.57
C ASN A 151 -0.05 6.26 6.74
N ALA A 152 0.92 6.08 7.64
CA ALA A 152 1.09 6.96 8.80
C ALA A 152 1.27 8.45 8.42
N ALA A 153 1.99 8.75 7.33
CA ALA A 153 2.17 10.12 6.87
C ALA A 153 0.86 10.74 6.37
N THR A 154 0.07 9.96 5.61
CA THR A 154 -1.25 10.39 5.12
C THR A 154 -2.23 10.63 6.26
N ILE A 155 -2.25 9.74 7.27
CA ILE A 155 -3.06 9.91 8.49
C ILE A 155 -2.65 11.20 9.22
N GLY A 156 -1.34 11.42 9.43
CA GLY A 156 -0.84 12.65 10.06
C GLY A 156 -1.20 13.92 9.28
N PHE A 157 -1.16 13.87 7.95
CA PHE A 157 -1.54 14.99 7.10
C PHE A 157 -3.03 15.30 7.21
N LEU A 158 -3.91 14.30 7.12
CA LEU A 158 -5.37 14.48 7.28
C LEU A 158 -5.73 15.00 8.68
N SER A 159 -5.08 14.47 9.73
CA SER A 159 -5.32 14.93 11.10
C SER A 159 -4.91 16.39 11.32
N SER A 160 -3.89 16.90 10.60
CA SER A 160 -3.49 18.32 10.69
C SER A 160 -4.56 19.28 10.15
N MET A 161 -5.50 18.78 9.38
CA MET A 161 -6.67 19.51 8.86
C MET A 161 -7.93 19.32 9.71
N GLY A 162 -7.84 18.56 10.82
CA GLY A 162 -8.99 18.26 11.68
C GLY A 162 -9.95 17.25 11.10
N ILE A 163 -9.54 16.47 10.09
CA ILE A 163 -10.35 15.40 9.50
C ILE A 163 -10.30 14.19 10.43
N ASP A 164 -11.43 13.83 11.01
CA ASP A 164 -11.58 12.73 11.97
C ASP A 164 -12.17 11.45 11.36
N ARG A 165 -12.80 11.55 10.18
CA ARG A 165 -13.39 10.43 9.45
C ARG A 165 -13.08 10.54 7.97
N VAL A 166 -12.99 9.38 7.30
CA VAL A 166 -12.76 9.29 5.85
C VAL A 166 -13.57 8.13 5.26
N LYS A 167 -13.87 8.23 3.96
CA LYS A 167 -14.45 7.13 3.21
C LYS A 167 -13.36 6.29 2.57
N ILE A 168 -13.43 5.00 2.79
CA ILE A 168 -12.50 4.00 2.24
C ILE A 168 -13.27 2.85 1.59
N PHE A 169 -12.60 2.12 0.73
CA PHE A 169 -13.10 0.81 0.30
C PHE A 169 -13.06 -0.17 1.46
N ALA A 170 -14.13 -0.93 1.68
CA ALA A 170 -14.18 -1.96 2.71
C ALA A 170 -13.19 -3.10 2.40
N LYS A 171 -12.68 -3.77 3.42
CA LYS A 171 -11.87 -4.97 3.21
C LYS A 171 -12.76 -6.09 2.66
N PRO A 172 -12.34 -6.81 1.57
CA PRO A 172 -13.11 -7.95 1.08
C PRO A 172 -13.11 -9.08 2.09
N THR A 173 -14.21 -9.81 2.17
CA THR A 173 -14.27 -11.06 2.92
C THR A 173 -13.63 -12.18 2.10
N ILE A 174 -12.69 -12.94 2.71
CA ILE A 174 -11.87 -13.93 2.02
C ILE A 174 -11.95 -15.26 2.76
N GLY A 175 -12.28 -16.34 2.05
CA GLY A 175 -12.24 -17.71 2.58
C GLY A 175 -11.09 -18.51 1.97
N LEU A 176 -10.56 -19.48 2.72
CA LEU A 176 -9.59 -20.45 2.22
C LEU A 176 -10.11 -21.87 2.45
N LEU A 177 -10.20 -22.62 1.37
CA LEU A 177 -10.40 -24.06 1.39
C LEU A 177 -9.12 -24.75 0.89
N TYR A 178 -8.70 -25.81 1.57
CA TYR A 178 -7.55 -26.59 1.15
C TYR A 178 -7.85 -28.08 1.17
N THR A 179 -7.29 -28.82 0.20
CA THR A 179 -7.42 -30.27 0.07
C THR A 179 -6.05 -30.94 0.16
N GLY A 180 -6.04 -32.21 0.46
CA GLY A 180 -4.86 -33.04 0.56
C GLY A 180 -4.88 -33.86 1.85
N ASP A 181 -5.26 -35.13 1.73
CA ASP A 181 -5.29 -36.05 2.87
C ASP A 181 -3.88 -36.31 3.42
N GLU A 182 -2.81 -36.00 2.66
CA GLU A 182 -1.41 -36.06 3.11
C GLU A 182 -1.03 -34.93 4.06
N LEU A 183 -1.82 -33.88 4.20
CA LEU A 183 -1.48 -32.70 4.97
C LEU A 183 -1.69 -32.90 6.47
N VAL A 184 -0.72 -32.43 7.24
CA VAL A 184 -0.76 -32.40 8.72
C VAL A 184 -0.51 -30.97 9.20
N GLU A 185 -1.20 -30.57 10.25
CA GLU A 185 -1.01 -29.25 10.85
C GLU A 185 0.34 -29.14 11.57
N ILE A 186 0.91 -27.93 11.61
CA ILE A 186 2.18 -27.69 12.33
C ILE A 186 1.98 -27.97 13.83
N GLY A 187 3.00 -28.57 14.45
CA GLY A 187 2.93 -28.98 15.86
C GLY A 187 2.43 -30.42 16.09
N GLU A 188 1.77 -31.03 15.11
CA GLU A 188 1.36 -32.42 15.15
C GLU A 188 2.50 -33.36 14.73
N PRO A 189 2.60 -34.59 15.24
CA PRO A 189 3.61 -35.56 14.81
C PRO A 189 3.46 -35.94 13.35
N LEU A 190 4.56 -35.90 12.60
CA LEU A 190 4.56 -36.27 11.18
C LEU A 190 4.61 -37.80 11.05
N SER A 191 3.55 -38.41 10.55
CA SER A 191 3.51 -39.84 10.22
C SER A 191 4.04 -40.13 8.82
N GLU A 192 4.35 -41.38 8.52
CA GLU A 192 4.85 -41.80 7.22
C GLU A 192 3.86 -41.44 6.10
N GLY A 193 4.35 -40.89 4.99
CA GLY A 193 3.55 -40.44 3.85
C GLY A 193 2.85 -39.11 4.02
N LYS A 194 3.00 -38.42 5.15
CA LYS A 194 2.40 -37.12 5.39
C LYS A 194 3.42 -35.97 5.28
N ILE A 195 2.92 -34.78 5.02
CA ILE A 195 3.71 -33.53 4.95
C ILE A 195 2.99 -32.42 5.72
N TYR A 196 3.73 -31.43 6.19
CA TYR A 196 3.11 -30.25 6.84
C TYR A 196 2.44 -29.34 5.85
N ASN A 197 1.28 -28.78 6.26
CA ASN A 197 0.52 -27.80 5.51
C ASN A 197 1.22 -26.42 5.50
N SER A 198 2.14 -26.19 4.57
CA SER A 198 2.85 -24.92 4.45
C SER A 198 2.08 -23.85 3.67
N ASN A 199 1.20 -24.25 2.75
CA ASN A 199 0.49 -23.30 1.88
C ASN A 199 -0.48 -22.42 2.66
N THR A 200 -1.22 -23.00 3.58
CA THR A 200 -2.19 -22.26 4.40
C THR A 200 -1.50 -21.21 5.26
N TYR A 201 -0.38 -21.56 5.89
CA TYR A 201 0.39 -20.62 6.72
C TYR A 201 1.05 -19.51 5.89
N PHE A 202 1.57 -19.85 4.70
CA PHE A 202 2.07 -18.85 3.78
C PHE A 202 0.97 -17.85 3.38
N LEU A 203 -0.20 -18.34 2.95
CA LEU A 203 -1.30 -17.48 2.52
C LEU A 203 -1.85 -16.61 3.66
N GLN A 204 -1.93 -17.15 4.89
CA GLN A 204 -2.32 -16.36 6.07
C GLN A 204 -1.34 -15.21 6.34
N ALA A 205 -0.03 -15.51 6.38
CA ALA A 205 1.00 -14.51 6.59
C ALA A 205 1.00 -13.46 5.48
N ALA A 206 0.89 -13.89 4.23
CA ALA A 206 0.90 -13.02 3.06
C ALA A 206 -0.35 -12.11 2.98
N LEU A 207 -1.52 -12.55 3.46
CA LEU A 207 -2.69 -11.67 3.63
C LEU A 207 -2.47 -10.65 4.75
N ALA A 208 -1.92 -11.09 5.89
CA ALA A 208 -1.66 -10.21 7.03
C ALA A 208 -0.68 -9.07 6.67
N GLU A 209 0.34 -9.33 5.84
CA GLU A 209 1.27 -8.32 5.33
C GLU A 209 0.58 -7.17 4.55
N ILE A 210 -0.56 -7.46 3.92
CA ILE A 210 -1.35 -6.46 3.19
C ILE A 210 -2.58 -5.98 3.98
N GLY A 211 -2.63 -6.27 5.29
CA GLY A 211 -3.70 -5.84 6.19
C GLY A 211 -5.04 -6.56 5.99
N LEU A 212 -5.05 -7.72 5.32
CA LEU A 212 -6.20 -8.59 5.12
C LEU A 212 -6.08 -9.86 5.97
N GLN A 213 -7.18 -10.58 6.12
CA GLN A 213 -7.20 -11.88 6.82
C GLN A 213 -8.28 -12.78 6.24
N PHE A 214 -8.14 -14.08 6.44
CA PHE A 214 -9.21 -15.02 6.13
C PHE A 214 -10.33 -14.93 7.15
N GLN A 215 -11.57 -14.94 6.70
CA GLN A 215 -12.75 -15.09 7.53
C GLN A 215 -12.85 -16.52 8.09
N PHE A 216 -12.46 -17.49 7.28
CA PHE A 216 -12.31 -18.89 7.68
C PHE A 216 -11.24 -19.60 6.86
N ILE A 217 -10.71 -20.68 7.42
CA ILE A 217 -9.83 -21.64 6.76
C ILE A 217 -10.36 -23.03 7.07
N LYS A 218 -10.59 -23.85 6.03
CA LYS A 218 -11.22 -25.17 6.21
C LYS A 218 -10.51 -26.22 5.36
N HIS A 219 -10.15 -27.33 5.97
CA HIS A 219 -9.74 -28.56 5.29
C HIS A 219 -10.93 -29.26 4.68
N ILE A 220 -10.77 -29.78 3.48
CA ILE A 220 -11.76 -30.60 2.77
C ILE A 220 -11.13 -31.95 2.47
N PRO A 221 -11.78 -33.07 2.85
CA PRO A 221 -11.34 -34.39 2.44
C PRO A 221 -11.36 -34.57 0.91
N ASP A 222 -10.46 -35.39 0.39
CA ASP A 222 -10.33 -35.62 -1.05
C ASP A 222 -11.46 -36.50 -1.62
N ASN A 223 -12.70 -35.97 -1.61
CA ASN A 223 -13.85 -36.57 -2.25
C ASN A 223 -14.79 -35.52 -2.87
N GLN A 224 -15.52 -35.94 -3.92
CA GLN A 224 -16.36 -35.05 -4.72
C GLN A 224 -17.49 -34.38 -3.92
N SER A 225 -18.18 -35.14 -3.08
CA SER A 225 -19.37 -34.67 -2.35
C SER A 225 -19.02 -33.58 -1.36
N ASP A 226 -17.98 -33.82 -0.53
CA ASP A 226 -17.56 -32.87 0.50
C ASP A 226 -16.92 -31.63 -0.14
N THR A 227 -16.16 -31.79 -1.24
CA THR A 227 -15.58 -30.67 -1.99
C THR A 227 -16.68 -29.77 -2.55
N GLN A 228 -17.67 -30.33 -3.23
CA GLN A 228 -18.77 -29.53 -3.80
C GLN A 228 -19.58 -28.82 -2.72
N LYS A 229 -19.92 -29.51 -1.63
CA LYS A 229 -20.65 -28.92 -0.51
C LYS A 229 -19.87 -27.78 0.16
N ALA A 230 -18.59 -28.00 0.46
CA ALA A 230 -17.74 -26.99 1.10
C ALA A 230 -17.57 -25.75 0.24
N ILE A 231 -17.40 -25.89 -1.07
CA ILE A 231 -17.30 -24.74 -1.99
C ILE A 231 -18.62 -23.98 -2.04
N ALA A 232 -19.76 -24.64 -2.14
CA ALA A 232 -21.06 -23.99 -2.16
C ALA A 232 -21.31 -23.19 -0.86
N GLU A 233 -21.07 -23.81 0.32
CA GLU A 233 -21.19 -23.16 1.63
C GLU A 233 -20.24 -21.95 1.77
N ALA A 234 -19.01 -22.05 1.26
CA ALA A 234 -18.03 -20.99 1.30
C ALA A 234 -18.44 -19.79 0.44
N LEU A 235 -18.95 -20.05 -0.77
CA LEU A 235 -19.42 -19.01 -1.69
C LEU A 235 -20.58 -18.18 -1.12
N GLU A 236 -21.37 -18.71 -0.20
CA GLU A 236 -22.41 -17.92 0.46
C GLU A 236 -21.85 -16.91 1.48
N GLN A 237 -20.62 -17.13 1.98
CA GLN A 237 -20.07 -16.41 3.12
C GLN A 237 -19.05 -15.34 2.74
N VAL A 238 -18.40 -15.43 1.57
CA VAL A 238 -17.27 -14.56 1.22
C VAL A 238 -17.40 -13.92 -0.15
N ASP A 239 -16.69 -12.82 -0.36
CA ASP A 239 -16.56 -12.15 -1.65
C ASP A 239 -15.53 -12.87 -2.54
N ILE A 240 -14.48 -13.41 -1.92
CA ILE A 240 -13.37 -14.04 -2.61
C ILE A 240 -13.04 -15.38 -1.96
N LEU A 241 -13.11 -16.44 -2.75
CA LEU A 241 -12.75 -17.79 -2.31
C LEU A 241 -11.40 -18.19 -2.91
N LEU A 242 -10.45 -18.53 -2.03
CA LEU A 242 -9.21 -19.17 -2.42
C LEU A 242 -9.30 -20.68 -2.15
N LEU A 243 -8.83 -21.48 -3.10
CA LEU A 243 -8.65 -22.92 -2.93
C LEU A 243 -7.18 -23.27 -3.18
N THR A 244 -6.65 -24.26 -2.46
CA THR A 244 -5.30 -24.80 -2.71
C THR A 244 -5.30 -26.31 -2.63
N GLY A 245 -4.67 -26.98 -3.61
CA GLY A 245 -4.76 -28.41 -3.82
C GLY A 245 -5.93 -28.82 -4.72
N GLY A 246 -5.98 -30.06 -5.16
CA GLY A 246 -7.11 -30.68 -5.88
C GLY A 246 -7.45 -30.09 -7.25
N ILE A 247 -6.51 -29.35 -7.93
CA ILE A 247 -6.80 -28.71 -9.23
C ILE A 247 -5.93 -29.19 -10.39
N SER A 248 -5.17 -30.26 -10.24
CA SER A 248 -4.34 -30.80 -11.31
C SER A 248 -5.14 -31.73 -12.25
N VAL A 249 -4.61 -32.85 -12.62
CA VAL A 249 -5.25 -33.83 -13.54
C VAL A 249 -5.30 -35.24 -12.91
N GLY A 250 -5.16 -35.33 -11.60
CA GLY A 250 -5.21 -36.58 -10.86
C GLY A 250 -6.65 -37.09 -10.63
N ASP A 251 -6.79 -38.36 -10.35
CA ASP A 251 -8.10 -39.00 -10.09
C ASP A 251 -8.78 -38.48 -8.81
N TYR A 252 -8.02 -37.79 -7.95
CA TYR A 252 -8.50 -37.19 -6.70
C TYR A 252 -8.63 -35.65 -6.77
N ASP A 253 -8.55 -35.07 -7.97
CA ASP A 253 -8.65 -33.62 -8.17
C ASP A 253 -10.11 -33.20 -8.43
N PHE A 254 -10.90 -33.06 -7.35
CA PHE A 254 -12.34 -32.82 -7.43
C PHE A 254 -12.73 -31.34 -7.50
N VAL A 255 -11.80 -30.40 -7.33
CA VAL A 255 -12.09 -28.94 -7.26
C VAL A 255 -12.73 -28.45 -8.56
N LEU A 256 -12.16 -28.76 -9.72
CA LEU A 256 -12.66 -28.26 -11.00
C LEU A 256 -14.07 -28.75 -11.32
N SER A 257 -14.32 -30.06 -11.16
CA SER A 257 -15.64 -30.63 -11.40
C SER A 257 -16.68 -30.08 -10.42
N SER A 258 -16.29 -29.82 -9.15
CA SER A 258 -17.17 -29.21 -8.15
C SER A 258 -17.53 -27.77 -8.50
N LEU A 259 -16.55 -26.95 -8.92
CA LEU A 259 -16.80 -25.58 -9.38
C LEU A 259 -17.77 -25.54 -10.58
N GLN A 260 -17.58 -26.42 -11.56
CA GLN A 260 -18.46 -26.54 -12.71
C GLN A 260 -19.89 -26.96 -12.31
N ASN A 261 -20.03 -27.96 -11.42
CA ASN A 261 -21.32 -28.44 -10.96
C ASN A 261 -22.11 -27.39 -10.15
N ILE A 262 -21.41 -26.51 -9.44
CA ILE A 262 -22.00 -25.39 -8.69
C ILE A 262 -22.43 -24.26 -9.63
N GLY A 263 -21.88 -24.20 -10.84
CA GLY A 263 -22.14 -23.13 -11.81
C GLY A 263 -21.21 -21.93 -11.66
N VAL A 264 -19.97 -22.14 -11.23
CA VAL A 264 -18.92 -21.12 -11.29
C VAL A 264 -18.50 -20.93 -12.75
N ASP A 265 -18.59 -19.71 -13.25
CA ASP A 265 -18.17 -19.34 -14.61
C ASP A 265 -16.64 -19.35 -14.68
N GLU A 266 -16.07 -20.34 -15.41
CA GLU A 266 -14.63 -20.44 -15.64
C GLU A 266 -14.18 -19.34 -16.60
N LEU A 267 -13.37 -18.39 -16.12
CA LEU A 267 -12.71 -17.40 -16.97
C LEU A 267 -11.43 -17.94 -17.59
N PHE A 268 -10.67 -18.71 -16.83
CA PHE A 268 -9.60 -19.55 -17.36
C PHE A 268 -9.19 -20.68 -16.39
N TYR A 269 -8.71 -21.76 -17.00
CA TYR A 269 -7.98 -22.83 -16.33
C TYR A 269 -6.70 -23.15 -17.11
N LYS A 270 -5.57 -23.23 -16.37
CA LYS A 270 -4.21 -23.38 -16.85
C LYS A 270 -3.65 -22.14 -17.56
N VAL A 271 -2.47 -21.74 -17.10
CA VAL A 271 -1.67 -20.63 -17.67
C VAL A 271 -0.38 -21.19 -18.26
N GLN A 272 0.09 -20.60 -19.37
CA GLN A 272 1.34 -20.98 -20.04
C GLN A 272 2.56 -20.50 -19.25
N GLN A 273 2.71 -21.03 -18.03
CA GLN A 273 3.80 -20.64 -17.10
C GLN A 273 4.39 -21.83 -16.34
N LYS A 274 5.54 -21.60 -15.73
CA LYS A 274 6.22 -22.48 -14.77
C LYS A 274 6.93 -21.61 -13.69
N PRO A 275 6.69 -21.88 -12.37
CA PRO A 275 5.73 -22.81 -11.78
C PRO A 275 4.28 -22.28 -11.86
N GLY A 276 3.32 -23.07 -11.36
CA GLY A 276 1.93 -22.62 -11.23
C GLY A 276 1.09 -22.72 -12.52
N LYS A 277 1.39 -23.69 -13.43
CA LYS A 277 0.60 -23.94 -14.63
C LYS A 277 -0.89 -24.17 -14.32
N PRO A 278 -1.30 -25.03 -13.34
CA PRO A 278 -2.72 -25.28 -13.04
C PRO A 278 -3.30 -24.17 -12.14
N LEU A 279 -3.35 -22.95 -12.63
CA LEU A 279 -4.06 -21.83 -11.99
C LEU A 279 -5.46 -21.72 -12.60
N TYR A 280 -6.48 -21.59 -11.73
CA TYR A 280 -7.87 -21.34 -12.09
C TYR A 280 -8.32 -19.96 -11.60
N PHE A 281 -9.12 -19.28 -12.41
CA PHE A 281 -9.86 -18.09 -12.04
C PHE A 281 -11.28 -18.15 -12.61
N GLY A 282 -12.27 -17.87 -11.77
CA GLY A 282 -13.68 -17.88 -12.16
C GLY A 282 -14.53 -16.94 -11.34
N LYS A 283 -15.77 -16.77 -11.74
CA LYS A 283 -16.78 -15.93 -11.08
C LYS A 283 -18.02 -16.73 -10.71
N TYR A 284 -18.62 -16.40 -9.58
CA TYR A 284 -19.94 -16.85 -9.14
C TYR A 284 -20.79 -15.65 -8.76
N GLY A 285 -21.54 -15.12 -9.71
CA GLY A 285 -22.14 -13.79 -9.57
C GLY A 285 -21.08 -12.73 -9.39
N THR A 286 -21.16 -11.95 -8.32
CA THR A 286 -20.16 -10.93 -7.94
C THR A 286 -18.93 -11.52 -7.26
N LYS A 287 -18.96 -12.78 -6.86
CA LYS A 287 -17.89 -13.44 -6.10
C LYS A 287 -16.79 -13.94 -7.00
N SER A 288 -15.55 -13.92 -6.52
CA SER A 288 -14.37 -14.36 -7.29
C SER A 288 -13.76 -15.62 -6.69
N VAL A 289 -13.35 -16.55 -7.53
CA VAL A 289 -12.77 -17.83 -7.13
C VAL A 289 -11.40 -18.00 -7.75
N PHE A 290 -10.39 -18.21 -6.92
CA PHE A 290 -9.06 -18.66 -7.35
C PHE A 290 -8.81 -20.07 -6.83
N ALA A 291 -8.41 -20.97 -7.70
CA ALA A 291 -7.86 -22.25 -7.25
C ALA A 291 -6.37 -22.33 -7.63
N LEU A 292 -5.56 -22.56 -6.61
CA LEU A 292 -4.10 -22.53 -6.64
C LEU A 292 -3.55 -23.97 -6.63
N PRO A 293 -2.37 -24.19 -7.24
CA PRO A 293 -1.73 -25.52 -7.20
C PRO A 293 -1.41 -25.96 -5.77
N GLY A 294 -1.19 -27.28 -5.55
CA GLY A 294 -0.72 -27.80 -4.27
C GLY A 294 0.76 -27.51 -3.98
N ASN A 295 1.63 -27.42 -4.99
CA ASN A 295 3.07 -27.17 -4.79
C ASN A 295 3.35 -25.77 -4.21
N PRO A 296 4.08 -25.66 -3.09
CA PRO A 296 4.23 -24.39 -2.37
C PRO A 296 4.87 -23.24 -3.16
N ALA A 297 5.94 -23.49 -3.95
CA ALA A 297 6.52 -22.45 -4.78
C ALA A 297 5.57 -22.02 -5.93
N SER A 298 4.62 -22.86 -6.31
CA SER A 298 3.56 -22.50 -7.27
C SER A 298 2.52 -21.61 -6.61
N VAL A 299 2.12 -21.91 -5.37
CA VAL A 299 1.23 -21.06 -4.56
C VAL A 299 1.84 -19.69 -4.38
N PHE A 300 3.11 -19.64 -3.94
CA PHE A 300 3.87 -18.41 -3.78
C PHE A 300 3.87 -17.55 -5.05
N THR A 301 4.21 -18.15 -6.19
CA THR A 301 4.27 -17.44 -7.48
C THR A 301 2.89 -16.95 -7.90
N CYS A 302 1.87 -17.81 -7.84
CA CYS A 302 0.49 -17.44 -8.23
C CYS A 302 -0.10 -16.38 -7.31
N TYR A 303 0.17 -16.44 -6.00
CA TYR A 303 -0.27 -15.41 -5.06
C TYR A 303 0.31 -14.04 -5.43
N HIS A 304 1.61 -13.92 -5.56
CA HIS A 304 2.25 -12.62 -5.82
C HIS A 304 1.91 -12.04 -7.20
N LEU A 305 1.73 -12.89 -8.22
CA LEU A 305 1.49 -12.42 -9.59
C LEU A 305 0.02 -12.17 -9.93
N TYR A 306 -0.92 -12.81 -9.22
CA TYR A 306 -2.35 -12.78 -9.58
C TYR A 306 -3.26 -12.47 -8.40
N VAL A 307 -3.13 -13.19 -7.27
CA VAL A 307 -4.05 -13.06 -6.14
C VAL A 307 -3.85 -11.76 -5.38
N LYS A 308 -2.61 -11.48 -4.93
CA LYS A 308 -2.29 -10.23 -4.20
C LYS A 308 -2.64 -8.96 -4.99
N PRO A 309 -2.28 -8.82 -6.29
CA PRO A 309 -2.70 -7.68 -7.10
C PRO A 309 -4.23 -7.55 -7.19
N PHE A 310 -4.94 -8.66 -7.37
CA PHE A 310 -6.40 -8.68 -7.44
C PHE A 310 -7.03 -8.21 -6.12
N LEU A 311 -6.62 -8.79 -4.99
CA LEU A 311 -7.12 -8.41 -3.67
C LEU A 311 -6.94 -6.93 -3.37
N LEU A 312 -5.73 -6.41 -3.61
CA LEU A 312 -5.44 -4.99 -3.40
C LEU A 312 -6.25 -4.08 -4.34
N SER A 313 -6.55 -4.53 -5.56
CA SER A 313 -7.36 -3.74 -6.49
C SER A 313 -8.84 -3.76 -6.10
N CYS A 314 -9.39 -4.88 -5.63
CA CYS A 314 -10.72 -4.92 -5.02
C CYS A 314 -10.83 -4.00 -3.80
N TYR A 315 -9.75 -3.89 -3.04
CA TYR A 315 -9.64 -3.03 -1.85
C TYR A 315 -9.30 -1.56 -2.18
N GLY A 316 -9.32 -1.16 -3.45
CA GLY A 316 -9.20 0.22 -3.88
C GLY A 316 -7.86 0.64 -4.48
N ARG A 317 -6.90 -0.25 -4.69
CA ARG A 317 -5.68 0.07 -5.43
C ARG A 317 -5.97 0.17 -6.94
N ASN A 318 -5.68 1.29 -7.55
CA ASN A 318 -6.00 1.57 -8.96
C ASN A 318 -4.96 1.07 -9.97
N ASN A 319 -3.92 0.33 -9.55
CA ASN A 319 -2.89 -0.21 -10.44
C ASN A 319 -2.63 -1.68 -10.13
N PHE A 320 -3.24 -2.57 -10.90
CA PHE A 320 -3.08 -4.01 -10.79
C PHE A 320 -1.64 -4.48 -10.98
N ARG A 321 -0.85 -3.78 -11.82
CA ARG A 321 0.54 -4.17 -12.17
C ARG A 321 1.60 -3.34 -11.46
N LYS A 322 1.27 -2.75 -10.32
CA LYS A 322 2.16 -1.83 -9.56
C LYS A 322 3.52 -2.46 -9.23
N GLU A 323 3.56 -3.75 -8.95
CA GLU A 323 4.79 -4.47 -8.58
C GLU A 323 5.72 -4.76 -9.75
N MET A 324 5.29 -4.53 -11.00
CA MET A 324 6.11 -4.74 -12.18
C MET A 324 7.19 -3.65 -12.28
N ASP A 325 8.44 -4.08 -12.48
CA ASP A 325 9.61 -3.23 -12.60
C ASP A 325 10.66 -3.90 -13.51
N TYR A 326 11.80 -3.25 -13.68
CA TYR A 326 12.93 -3.75 -14.44
C TYR A 326 14.21 -3.66 -13.65
N ALA A 327 15.05 -4.69 -13.75
CA ALA A 327 16.39 -4.71 -13.14
C ALA A 327 17.41 -5.32 -14.10
N THR A 328 18.70 -5.11 -13.81
CA THR A 328 19.82 -5.65 -14.59
C THR A 328 20.28 -6.97 -13.98
N ILE A 329 20.25 -8.05 -14.75
CA ILE A 329 20.68 -9.37 -14.26
C ILE A 329 22.21 -9.42 -14.07
N THR A 330 22.65 -10.06 -12.98
CA THR A 330 24.06 -10.03 -12.57
C THR A 330 24.93 -11.14 -13.19
N HIS A 331 24.32 -12.14 -13.84
CA HIS A 331 25.02 -13.29 -14.43
C HIS A 331 24.22 -13.90 -15.55
N ASP A 332 24.88 -14.66 -16.39
CA ASP A 332 24.23 -15.43 -17.44
C ASP A 332 23.31 -16.49 -16.84
N TYR A 333 22.12 -16.63 -17.38
CA TYR A 333 21.17 -17.64 -16.95
C TYR A 333 20.62 -18.42 -18.16
N PRO A 334 21.12 -19.64 -18.43
CA PRO A 334 20.67 -20.48 -19.52
C PRO A 334 19.34 -21.18 -19.17
N ARG A 335 18.58 -21.55 -20.18
CA ARG A 335 17.30 -22.24 -20.04
C ARG A 335 17.24 -23.47 -20.96
N ALA A 336 16.82 -24.61 -20.40
CA ALA A 336 16.73 -25.86 -21.15
C ALA A 336 15.51 -25.95 -22.11
N LYS A 337 14.39 -25.29 -21.79
CA LYS A 337 13.14 -25.35 -22.58
C LYS A 337 12.43 -23.98 -22.57
N ALA A 338 12.07 -23.46 -23.72
CA ALA A 338 11.55 -22.11 -23.90
C ALA A 338 10.02 -22.02 -24.16
N GLU A 339 9.26 -23.11 -24.03
CA GLU A 339 7.86 -23.19 -24.43
C GLU A 339 6.89 -22.38 -23.53
N LEU A 340 7.22 -22.23 -22.25
CA LEU A 340 6.38 -21.55 -21.25
C LEU A 340 7.09 -20.31 -20.72
N THR A 341 6.36 -19.31 -20.29
CA THR A 341 6.95 -18.25 -19.43
C THR A 341 7.41 -18.87 -18.12
N GLN A 342 8.67 -18.63 -17.74
CA GLN A 342 9.19 -19.09 -16.47
C GLN A 342 9.31 -17.94 -15.49
N TYR A 343 8.82 -18.16 -14.28
CA TYR A 343 8.95 -17.23 -13.17
C TYR A 343 10.01 -17.73 -12.23
N LEU A 344 11.10 -16.94 -12.06
CA LEU A 344 12.28 -17.31 -11.30
C LEU A 344 12.30 -16.59 -9.97
N LYS A 345 12.50 -17.31 -8.87
CA LYS A 345 12.78 -16.73 -7.56
C LYS A 345 14.11 -15.98 -7.63
N ALA A 346 14.11 -14.71 -7.23
CA ALA A 346 15.26 -13.83 -7.38
C ALA A 346 15.39 -12.86 -6.21
N TYR A 347 16.60 -12.32 -6.08
CA TYR A 347 16.91 -11.26 -5.14
C TYR A 347 17.35 -10.00 -5.91
N VAL A 348 16.67 -8.88 -5.69
CA VAL A 348 17.03 -7.59 -6.27
C VAL A 348 17.57 -6.67 -5.18
N ASP A 349 18.75 -6.09 -5.44
CA ASP A 349 19.32 -5.00 -4.66
C ASP A 349 19.53 -3.79 -5.58
N LYS A 350 18.92 -2.65 -5.21
CA LYS A 350 18.86 -1.45 -6.04
C LYS A 350 18.31 -1.79 -7.43
N ALA A 351 19.14 -1.75 -8.47
CA ALA A 351 18.78 -2.04 -9.85
C ALA A 351 19.39 -3.35 -10.37
N LYS A 352 20.05 -4.15 -9.53
CA LYS A 352 20.69 -5.41 -9.91
C LYS A 352 19.92 -6.59 -9.36
N VAL A 353 19.66 -7.60 -10.20
CA VAL A 353 18.91 -8.80 -9.82
C VAL A 353 19.73 -10.06 -10.05
N MET A 354 19.67 -10.97 -9.08
CA MET A 354 20.31 -12.27 -9.12
C MET A 354 19.24 -13.37 -9.04
N VAL A 355 19.31 -14.35 -9.95
CA VAL A 355 18.50 -15.56 -9.86
C VAL A 355 19.01 -16.41 -8.68
N LEU A 356 18.10 -16.80 -7.80
CA LEU A 356 18.43 -17.68 -6.68
C LEU A 356 18.58 -19.13 -7.15
N HIS A 357 19.29 -19.95 -6.38
CA HIS A 357 19.33 -21.41 -6.59
C HIS A 357 17.97 -22.05 -6.30
N SER A 358 17.82 -23.35 -6.45
CA SER A 358 16.61 -24.12 -6.06
C SER A 358 15.31 -23.60 -6.68
N GLN A 359 15.25 -23.55 -8.03
CA GLN A 359 14.08 -23.05 -8.77
C GLN A 359 12.92 -24.07 -8.88
N GLU A 360 13.08 -25.29 -8.42
CA GLU A 360 12.08 -26.36 -8.46
C GLU A 360 10.87 -26.03 -7.58
N SER A 361 9.67 -26.44 -8.00
CA SER A 361 8.39 -26.04 -7.38
C SER A 361 8.17 -26.62 -5.97
N HIS A 362 8.91 -27.65 -5.59
CA HIS A 362 8.84 -28.28 -4.26
C HIS A 362 9.91 -27.75 -3.29
N LYS A 363 10.85 -26.92 -3.75
CA LYS A 363 11.93 -26.37 -2.92
C LYS A 363 11.55 -25.00 -2.36
N LEU A 364 11.57 -24.90 -1.02
CA LEU A 364 11.17 -23.72 -0.27
C LEU A 364 12.35 -22.96 0.34
N ASP A 365 13.55 -23.54 0.33
CA ASP A 365 14.77 -23.03 0.99
C ASP A 365 15.18 -21.63 0.55
N THR A 366 14.78 -21.20 -0.66
CA THR A 366 15.08 -19.88 -1.21
C THR A 366 13.95 -18.87 -1.03
N LEU A 367 12.75 -19.28 -0.61
CA LEU A 367 11.63 -18.34 -0.43
C LEU A 367 11.95 -17.21 0.57
N PRO A 368 12.60 -17.47 1.72
CA PRO A 368 12.96 -16.41 2.67
C PRO A 368 13.94 -15.37 2.12
N LEU A 369 14.66 -15.68 1.04
CA LEU A 369 15.62 -14.79 0.38
C LEU A 369 15.01 -14.07 -0.83
N THR A 370 13.82 -14.50 -1.28
CA THR A 370 13.18 -14.00 -2.49
C THR A 370 12.49 -12.69 -2.19
N ASN A 371 12.91 -11.60 -2.83
CA ASN A 371 12.23 -10.30 -2.77
C ASN A 371 11.69 -9.82 -4.12
N CYS A 372 11.91 -10.62 -5.18
CA CYS A 372 11.29 -10.40 -6.49
C CYS A 372 11.20 -11.70 -7.29
N ILE A 373 10.37 -11.67 -8.31
CA ILE A 373 10.22 -12.76 -9.29
C ILE A 373 10.63 -12.23 -10.65
N ILE A 374 11.60 -12.88 -11.32
CA ILE A 374 11.96 -12.55 -12.72
C ILE A 374 10.98 -13.23 -13.66
N GLU A 375 10.45 -12.48 -14.62
CA GLU A 375 9.67 -13.02 -15.73
C GLU A 375 10.62 -13.38 -16.89
N PHE A 376 10.79 -14.67 -17.12
CA PHE A 376 11.57 -15.20 -18.24
C PHE A 376 10.61 -15.59 -19.38
N PRO A 377 10.54 -14.79 -20.46
CA PRO A 377 9.52 -14.96 -21.49
C PRO A 377 9.62 -16.31 -22.21
N ALA A 378 8.48 -16.83 -22.67
CA ALA A 378 8.47 -17.95 -23.61
C ALA A 378 9.25 -17.58 -24.89
N GLY A 379 9.92 -18.56 -25.50
CA GLY A 379 10.73 -18.37 -26.71
C GLY A 379 12.15 -17.87 -26.46
N LYS A 380 12.47 -17.33 -25.29
CA LYS A 380 13.81 -16.85 -24.97
C LYS A 380 14.67 -18.00 -24.41
N ALA A 381 15.90 -18.16 -24.94
CA ALA A 381 16.80 -19.26 -24.57
C ALA A 381 17.71 -18.96 -23.36
N SER A 382 18.10 -17.73 -23.16
CA SER A 382 18.97 -17.31 -22.05
C SER A 382 18.76 -15.85 -21.69
N PHE A 383 19.12 -15.48 -20.47
CA PHE A 383 19.51 -14.12 -20.15
C PHE A 383 21.03 -14.02 -20.18
N THR A 384 21.55 -12.88 -20.61
CA THR A 384 22.98 -12.56 -20.57
C THR A 384 23.25 -11.57 -19.44
N GLN A 385 24.43 -11.68 -18.83
CA GLN A 385 24.87 -10.70 -17.82
C GLN A 385 24.67 -9.26 -18.34
N ASP A 386 24.28 -8.38 -17.44
CA ASP A 386 23.98 -6.95 -17.69
C ASP A 386 22.74 -6.70 -18.58
N GLU A 387 21.98 -7.73 -18.93
CA GLU A 387 20.70 -7.57 -19.62
C GLU A 387 19.63 -7.01 -18.68
N LYS A 388 18.76 -6.11 -19.21
CA LYS A 388 17.58 -5.59 -18.51
C LYS A 388 16.44 -6.61 -18.57
N VAL A 389 16.03 -7.09 -17.42
CA VAL A 389 14.96 -8.11 -17.27
C VAL A 389 13.77 -7.56 -16.52
N LYS A 390 12.59 -8.08 -16.86
CA LYS A 390 11.33 -7.74 -16.19
C LYS A 390 11.23 -8.50 -14.87
N ILE A 391 10.93 -7.78 -13.82
CA ILE A 391 10.74 -8.33 -12.47
C ILE A 391 9.38 -7.94 -11.89
N TRP A 392 8.93 -8.71 -10.92
CA TRP A 392 7.77 -8.42 -10.07
C TRP A 392 8.27 -8.35 -8.63
N ARG A 393 8.17 -7.18 -8.01
CA ARG A 393 8.54 -6.99 -6.60
C ARG A 393 7.52 -7.67 -5.70
N ILE A 394 8.01 -8.21 -4.59
CA ILE A 394 7.18 -8.93 -3.62
C ILE A 394 6.85 -8.04 -2.43
#